data_ce563a13835c3275c3a2582656dcac5e
#
_entry.id   ce563a13835c3275c3a2582656dcac5e
#
_cell.length_a   1.000
_cell.length_b   1.000
_cell.length_c   1.000
_cell.angle_alpha   90.00
_cell.angle_beta   90.00
_cell.angle_gamma   90.00
#
_symmetry.space_group_name_H-M   'P 1'
#
loop_
_entity.id
_entity.type
_entity.pdbx_description
1 polymer ?
#
loop_
_entity_poly.entity_id
_entity_poly.type
_entity_poly.pdbx_seq_one_letter_code
_entity_poly.pdbx_strand_id
1 'polypeptide(L)'
;MAGDDPARVLAQRLRDLRRSWWPHVSVTQGELAAALSARKPASIQLISSWERVGNPSPPPEDRLNAIVTFFCTRRSIQRRPYRLIAEDELTTEEAAIRADLAAELFALRAEAVGGSPSEVRRQSIVGRGPWHYEAGPIVIICADPGSEDRSVPADPDRSKLSRLADLDSLFELHGYLRAVNPDLDVRYVSARDVVEDDWTAHLVLLGGIDWNAATSDAMRLTGVPVSQHSDDNDPSRGYFEVSGGDKFVPEFTERGGSRYLVQDVGHFFRAPNPMNRERSITVCNGMYGSGVYGAVRSLTHDVFREKNADLLAQRFSGDTFSLLFRVQVLNGVAATPDWTAPGTVLHTWPED
;
A
#
# COMPACT_ATOMS: atom_id res chain seq x y z
N MET A 1 -2.31 -24.99 -24.66
CA MET A 1 -0.94 -24.43 -24.69
C MET A 1 -1.02 -23.19 -23.83
N ALA A 2 -0.37 -23.19 -22.66
CA ALA A 2 -0.27 -21.99 -21.82
C ALA A 2 0.59 -20.98 -22.58
N GLY A 3 0.03 -19.85 -22.97
CA GLY A 3 0.78 -18.74 -23.56
C GLY A 3 1.85 -18.30 -22.55
N ASP A 4 3.04 -17.96 -23.05
CA ASP A 4 4.09 -17.39 -22.20
C ASP A 4 3.54 -16.13 -21.52
N ASP A 5 3.69 -16.03 -20.22
CA ASP A 5 3.32 -14.87 -19.41
C ASP A 5 4.02 -13.61 -19.99
N PRO A 6 3.28 -12.59 -20.47
CA PRO A 6 3.86 -11.41 -21.11
C PRO A 6 4.91 -10.70 -20.24
N ALA A 7 4.73 -10.70 -18.92
CA ALA A 7 5.70 -10.11 -18.00
C ALA A 7 7.03 -10.90 -17.99
N ARG A 8 6.98 -12.22 -18.15
CA ARG A 8 8.17 -13.07 -18.30
C ARG A 8 8.87 -12.81 -19.63
N VAL A 9 8.10 -12.62 -20.71
CA VAL A 9 8.65 -12.29 -22.03
C VAL A 9 9.40 -10.96 -21.98
N LEU A 10 8.81 -9.92 -21.36
CA LEU A 10 9.48 -8.64 -21.16
C LEU A 10 10.75 -8.78 -20.32
N ALA A 11 10.68 -9.48 -19.18
CA ALA A 11 11.83 -9.67 -18.28
C ALA A 11 12.98 -10.41 -19.01
N GLN A 12 12.66 -11.43 -19.78
CA GLN A 12 13.64 -12.15 -20.61
C GLN A 12 14.23 -11.23 -21.67
N ARG A 13 13.40 -10.43 -22.34
CA ARG A 13 13.86 -9.49 -23.38
C ARG A 13 14.81 -8.42 -22.83
N LEU A 14 14.52 -7.86 -21.66
CA LEU A 14 15.41 -6.92 -20.98
C LEU A 14 16.76 -7.55 -20.63
N ARG A 15 16.75 -8.79 -20.17
CA ARG A 15 17.97 -9.57 -19.90
C ARG A 15 18.80 -9.80 -21.16
N ASP A 16 18.14 -10.13 -22.28
CA ASP A 16 18.80 -10.40 -23.56
C ASP A 16 19.41 -9.13 -24.15
N LEU A 17 18.70 -7.98 -24.07
CA LEU A 17 19.26 -6.67 -24.41
C LEU A 17 20.55 -6.41 -23.66
N ARG A 18 20.56 -6.60 -22.36
CA ARG A 18 21.75 -6.34 -21.57
C ARG A 18 22.90 -7.29 -21.86
N ARG A 19 22.62 -8.57 -22.15
CA ARG A 19 23.65 -9.62 -22.30
C ARG A 19 24.19 -9.75 -23.70
N SER A 20 23.38 -9.50 -24.73
CA SER A 20 23.69 -9.90 -26.11
C SER A 20 23.29 -8.90 -27.17
N TRP A 21 22.82 -7.70 -26.84
CA TRP A 21 22.42 -6.70 -27.83
C TRP A 21 23.58 -6.28 -28.75
N TRP A 22 24.74 -6.08 -28.19
CA TRP A 22 25.93 -5.79 -28.98
C TRP A 22 26.85 -7.01 -29.07
N PRO A 23 27.30 -7.38 -30.29
CA PRO A 23 28.25 -8.47 -30.46
C PRO A 23 29.48 -8.28 -29.56
N HIS A 24 29.85 -9.33 -28.82
CA HIS A 24 31.03 -9.38 -27.96
C HIS A 24 31.02 -8.42 -26.74
N VAL A 25 29.88 -7.76 -26.45
CA VAL A 25 29.73 -6.89 -25.28
C VAL A 25 28.55 -7.36 -24.44
N SER A 26 28.81 -7.68 -23.18
CA SER A 26 27.78 -7.93 -22.17
C SER A 26 27.87 -6.85 -21.11
N VAL A 27 26.77 -6.14 -20.91
CA VAL A 27 26.65 -5.09 -19.87
C VAL A 27 26.24 -5.75 -18.55
N THR A 28 26.90 -5.44 -17.45
CA THR A 28 26.49 -5.92 -16.12
C THR A 28 25.30 -5.12 -15.59
N GLN A 29 24.53 -5.70 -14.67
CA GLN A 29 23.43 -4.98 -14.00
C GLN A 29 23.93 -3.71 -13.29
N GLY A 30 25.13 -3.76 -12.72
CA GLY A 30 25.74 -2.60 -12.07
C GLY A 30 26.12 -1.48 -13.05
N GLU A 31 26.66 -1.82 -14.21
CA GLU A 31 27.01 -0.84 -15.27
C GLU A 31 25.74 -0.20 -15.85
N LEU A 32 24.69 -0.99 -16.08
CA LEU A 32 23.39 -0.46 -16.53
C LEU A 32 22.76 0.45 -15.45
N ALA A 33 22.75 0.02 -14.20
CA ALA A 33 22.23 0.84 -13.09
C ALA A 33 22.99 2.18 -12.98
N ALA A 34 24.32 2.16 -13.09
CA ALA A 34 25.14 3.37 -13.06
C ALA A 34 24.82 4.31 -14.23
N ALA A 35 24.67 3.78 -15.45
CA ALA A 35 24.34 4.57 -16.64
C ALA A 35 22.94 5.21 -16.54
N LEU A 36 21.95 4.49 -16.02
CA LEU A 36 20.59 4.97 -15.86
C LEU A 36 20.43 5.95 -14.69
N SER A 37 21.41 6.00 -13.77
CA SER A 37 21.38 6.90 -12.60
C SER A 37 21.64 8.36 -12.94
N ALA A 38 22.03 8.70 -14.15
CA ALA A 38 22.31 10.07 -14.56
C ALA A 38 21.10 11.03 -14.41
N ARG A 39 19.88 10.52 -14.55
CA ARG A 39 18.63 11.29 -14.38
C ARG A 39 17.93 11.03 -13.05
N LYS A 40 18.00 9.79 -12.55
CA LYS A 40 17.32 9.37 -11.31
C LYS A 40 18.08 8.16 -10.76
N PRO A 41 18.36 8.06 -9.44
CA PRO A 41 19.09 6.92 -8.87
C PRO A 41 18.47 5.58 -9.28
N ALA A 42 19.33 4.63 -9.70
CA ALA A 42 18.95 3.26 -10.01
C ALA A 42 19.91 2.31 -9.26
N SER A 43 19.37 1.24 -8.69
CA SER A 43 20.12 0.22 -7.99
C SER A 43 20.24 -1.07 -8.80
N ILE A 44 21.23 -1.89 -8.47
CA ILE A 44 21.39 -3.23 -9.06
C ILE A 44 20.16 -4.09 -8.77
N GLN A 45 19.59 -3.97 -7.56
CA GLN A 45 18.39 -4.69 -7.15
C GLN A 45 17.19 -4.33 -8.03
N LEU A 46 17.08 -3.05 -8.41
CA LEU A 46 16.02 -2.57 -9.29
C LEU A 46 16.14 -3.20 -10.69
N ILE A 47 17.34 -3.18 -11.29
CA ILE A 47 17.58 -3.85 -12.58
C ILE A 47 17.32 -5.35 -12.49
N SER A 48 17.76 -5.97 -11.38
CA SER A 48 17.54 -7.40 -11.13
C SER A 48 16.05 -7.76 -11.03
N SER A 49 15.23 -6.89 -10.44
CA SER A 49 13.78 -7.12 -10.33
C SER A 49 13.08 -7.10 -11.69
N TRP A 50 13.51 -6.23 -12.60
CA TRP A 50 12.97 -6.14 -13.96
C TRP A 50 13.36 -7.35 -14.86
N GLU A 51 14.50 -7.98 -14.58
CA GLU A 51 15.01 -9.13 -15.33
C GLU A 51 14.65 -10.49 -14.69
N ARG A 52 13.89 -10.51 -13.60
CA ARG A 52 13.55 -11.72 -12.86
C ARG A 52 12.41 -12.48 -13.55
N VAL A 53 12.71 -13.56 -14.23
CA VAL A 53 11.72 -14.36 -14.98
C VAL A 53 10.72 -15.09 -14.06
N GLY A 54 11.10 -15.45 -12.84
CA GLY A 54 10.24 -16.19 -11.92
C GLY A 54 9.15 -15.35 -11.22
N ASN A 55 9.42 -14.04 -11.03
CA ASN A 55 8.48 -13.07 -10.52
C ASN A 55 8.83 -11.72 -11.13
N PRO A 56 8.43 -11.47 -12.38
CA PRO A 56 8.82 -10.30 -13.13
C PRO A 56 8.11 -9.05 -12.61
N SER A 57 8.85 -7.95 -12.52
CA SER A 57 8.32 -6.62 -12.22
C SER A 57 8.57 -5.70 -13.42
N PRO A 58 7.57 -5.36 -14.23
CA PRO A 58 7.75 -4.49 -15.39
C PRO A 58 8.33 -3.13 -14.97
N PRO A 59 9.35 -2.59 -15.67
CA PRO A 59 9.90 -1.29 -15.35
C PRO A 59 8.87 -0.18 -15.61
N PRO A 60 8.89 0.91 -14.80
CA PRO A 60 8.12 2.12 -15.08
C PRO A 60 8.47 2.72 -16.44
N GLU A 61 7.56 3.49 -17.03
CA GLU A 61 7.74 4.03 -18.39
C GLU A 61 8.97 4.93 -18.53
N ASP A 62 9.23 5.78 -17.54
CA ASP A 62 10.43 6.64 -17.52
C ASP A 62 11.72 5.81 -17.53
N ARG A 63 11.73 4.67 -16.85
CA ARG A 63 12.85 3.73 -16.84
C ARG A 63 12.98 2.94 -18.13
N LEU A 64 11.85 2.52 -18.68
CA LEU A 64 11.86 1.83 -19.97
C LEU A 64 12.37 2.75 -21.09
N ASN A 65 11.94 4.02 -21.10
CA ASN A 65 12.49 5.05 -22.00
C ASN A 65 14.01 5.21 -21.85
N ALA A 66 14.52 5.26 -20.62
CA ALA A 66 15.95 5.36 -20.39
C ALA A 66 16.71 4.11 -20.88
N ILE A 67 16.14 2.90 -20.69
CA ILE A 67 16.69 1.64 -21.23
C ILE A 67 16.73 1.69 -22.75
N VAL A 68 15.64 2.06 -23.41
CA VAL A 68 15.57 2.20 -24.87
C VAL A 68 16.63 3.17 -25.37
N THR A 69 16.76 4.33 -24.75
CA THR A 69 17.76 5.35 -25.11
C THR A 69 19.20 4.85 -24.87
N PHE A 70 19.44 4.04 -23.85
CA PHE A 70 20.75 3.44 -23.62
C PHE A 70 21.14 2.45 -24.72
N PHE A 71 20.21 1.59 -25.13
CA PHE A 71 20.47 0.53 -26.10
C PHE A 71 20.36 0.96 -27.57
N CYS A 72 19.77 2.12 -27.89
CA CYS A 72 19.65 2.60 -29.26
C CYS A 72 20.97 3.04 -29.89
N THR A 73 22.02 3.29 -29.09
CA THR A 73 23.29 3.77 -29.59
C THR A 73 24.50 3.07 -28.96
N ARG A 74 25.46 2.69 -29.79
CA ARG A 74 26.72 2.11 -29.30
C ARG A 74 27.60 3.12 -28.58
N ARG A 75 27.34 4.40 -28.72
CA ARG A 75 28.04 5.48 -27.99
C ARG A 75 27.86 5.39 -26.48
N SER A 76 26.76 4.80 -26.03
CA SER A 76 26.48 4.57 -24.60
C SER A 76 27.53 3.67 -23.93
N ILE A 77 28.18 2.77 -24.69
CA ILE A 77 29.16 1.80 -24.17
C ILE A 77 30.59 2.03 -24.67
N GLN A 78 30.87 3.11 -25.40
CA GLN A 78 32.20 3.37 -25.96
C GLN A 78 33.29 3.63 -24.91
N ARG A 79 32.90 4.20 -23.76
CA ARG A 79 33.83 4.53 -22.66
C ARG A 79 33.22 4.14 -21.32
N ARG A 80 34.05 3.64 -20.41
CA ARG A 80 33.63 3.39 -19.03
C ARG A 80 33.89 4.62 -18.17
N PRO A 81 33.02 5.00 -17.22
CA PRO A 81 31.72 4.39 -16.98
C PRO A 81 30.75 4.61 -18.15
N TYR A 82 29.89 3.61 -18.43
CA TYR A 82 28.85 3.71 -19.44
C TYR A 82 27.89 4.84 -19.11
N ARG A 83 27.33 5.50 -20.13
CA ARG A 83 26.49 6.67 -19.94
C ARG A 83 25.25 6.67 -20.83
N LEU A 84 24.21 7.30 -20.36
CA LEU A 84 23.03 7.61 -21.16
C LEU A 84 23.36 8.79 -22.08
N ILE A 85 23.12 8.66 -23.38
CA ILE A 85 23.21 9.77 -24.35
C ILE A 85 21.90 10.54 -24.32
N ALA A 86 21.98 11.88 -24.38
CA ALA A 86 20.77 12.69 -24.41
C ALA A 86 20.02 12.52 -25.73
N GLU A 87 18.69 12.60 -25.70
CA GLU A 87 17.85 12.30 -26.87
C GLU A 87 18.08 13.27 -28.02
N ASP A 88 18.40 14.52 -27.72
CA ASP A 88 18.76 15.58 -28.66
C ASP A 88 20.16 15.42 -29.30
N GLU A 89 20.99 14.55 -28.73
CA GLU A 89 22.30 14.18 -29.29
C GLU A 89 22.24 12.96 -30.20
N LEU A 90 21.08 12.30 -30.35
CA LEU A 90 20.94 11.11 -31.19
C LEU A 90 20.99 11.48 -32.68
N THR A 91 21.69 10.66 -33.48
CA THR A 91 21.62 10.75 -34.94
C THR A 91 20.26 10.26 -35.43
N THR A 92 19.92 10.57 -36.69
CA THR A 92 18.68 10.10 -37.31
C THR A 92 18.57 8.57 -37.31
N GLU A 93 19.68 7.87 -37.53
CA GLU A 93 19.73 6.40 -37.50
C GLU A 93 19.51 5.87 -36.06
N GLU A 94 20.18 6.47 -35.06
CA GLU A 94 20.00 6.09 -33.66
C GLU A 94 18.59 6.39 -33.16
N ALA A 95 17.98 7.48 -33.64
CA ALA A 95 16.60 7.81 -33.33
C ALA A 95 15.60 6.81 -33.93
N ALA A 96 15.88 6.29 -35.15
CA ALA A 96 15.08 5.24 -35.75
C ALA A 96 15.17 3.93 -34.92
N ILE A 97 16.40 3.51 -34.57
CA ILE A 97 16.61 2.32 -33.69
C ILE A 97 15.89 2.50 -32.36
N ARG A 98 15.94 3.72 -31.81
CA ARG A 98 15.23 4.05 -30.57
C ARG A 98 13.72 3.88 -30.72
N ALA A 99 13.16 4.36 -31.84
CA ALA A 99 11.72 4.25 -32.10
C ALA A 99 11.26 2.79 -32.23
N ASP A 100 12.01 1.97 -32.95
CA ASP A 100 11.71 0.54 -33.11
C ASP A 100 11.81 -0.21 -31.79
N LEU A 101 12.87 0.01 -31.03
CA LEU A 101 13.06 -0.62 -29.73
C LEU A 101 12.02 -0.13 -28.70
N ALA A 102 11.64 1.13 -28.78
CA ALA A 102 10.54 1.67 -27.95
C ALA A 102 9.23 0.98 -28.32
N ALA A 103 8.86 0.91 -29.59
CA ALA A 103 7.64 0.24 -30.02
C ALA A 103 7.58 -1.22 -29.53
N GLU A 104 8.69 -1.97 -29.65
CA GLU A 104 8.78 -3.34 -29.15
C GLU A 104 8.58 -3.43 -27.64
N LEU A 105 9.38 -2.70 -26.86
CA LEU A 105 9.40 -2.85 -25.42
C LEU A 105 8.16 -2.26 -24.76
N PHE A 106 7.59 -1.18 -25.29
CA PHE A 106 6.34 -0.63 -24.79
C PHE A 106 5.14 -1.52 -25.14
N ALA A 107 5.14 -2.19 -26.29
CA ALA A 107 4.13 -3.21 -26.61
C ALA A 107 4.19 -4.38 -25.62
N LEU A 108 5.39 -4.94 -25.38
CA LEU A 108 5.59 -6.01 -24.40
C LEU A 108 5.21 -5.56 -22.97
N ARG A 109 5.52 -4.30 -22.62
CA ARG A 109 5.10 -3.74 -21.34
C ARG A 109 3.58 -3.56 -21.27
N ALA A 110 2.96 -3.09 -22.33
CA ALA A 110 1.51 -2.95 -22.40
C ALA A 110 0.81 -4.31 -22.27
N GLU A 111 1.32 -5.35 -22.92
CA GLU A 111 0.83 -6.71 -22.75
C GLU A 111 1.11 -7.24 -21.32
N ALA A 112 2.30 -6.99 -20.79
CA ALA A 112 2.67 -7.38 -19.44
C ALA A 112 1.87 -6.64 -18.35
N VAL A 113 1.44 -5.42 -18.64
CA VAL A 113 0.60 -4.56 -17.77
C VAL A 113 -0.85 -4.61 -18.22
N GLY A 114 -1.10 -4.95 -19.50
CA GLY A 114 -2.38 -4.86 -20.22
C GLY A 114 -3.23 -6.13 -20.22
N GLY A 115 -3.08 -7.01 -19.21
CA GLY A 115 -4.10 -8.00 -18.90
C GLY A 115 -5.48 -7.32 -18.79
N SER A 116 -6.55 -8.05 -19.02
CA SER A 116 -7.97 -7.62 -19.05
C SER A 116 -8.24 -6.41 -18.14
N PRO A 117 -9.21 -5.50 -18.45
CA PRO A 117 -9.52 -4.35 -17.59
C PRO A 117 -9.71 -4.68 -16.11
N SER A 118 -10.10 -5.92 -15.79
CA SER A 118 -10.10 -6.46 -14.42
C SER A 118 -8.71 -6.83 -13.91
N GLU A 119 -7.74 -7.19 -14.77
CA GLU A 119 -6.34 -7.46 -14.39
C GLU A 119 -5.51 -6.18 -14.31
N VAL A 120 -5.79 -5.18 -15.16
CA VAL A 120 -5.21 -3.83 -15.02
C VAL A 120 -5.63 -3.20 -13.69
N ARG A 121 -6.89 -3.40 -13.27
CA ARG A 121 -7.36 -3.01 -11.94
C ARG A 121 -6.69 -3.81 -10.82
N ARG A 122 -6.52 -5.14 -10.99
CA ARG A 122 -5.78 -5.99 -10.04
C ARG A 122 -4.30 -5.59 -9.93
N GLN A 123 -3.63 -5.26 -11.03
CA GLN A 123 -2.24 -4.78 -11.01
C GLN A 123 -2.10 -3.36 -10.43
N SER A 124 -3.10 -2.50 -10.57
CA SER A 124 -3.16 -1.20 -9.89
C SER A 124 -3.22 -1.36 -8.36
N ILE A 125 -3.98 -2.33 -7.87
CA ILE A 125 -4.07 -2.63 -6.43
C ILE A 125 -2.85 -3.44 -5.94
N VAL A 126 -2.38 -4.44 -6.70
CA VAL A 126 -1.30 -5.37 -6.33
C VAL A 126 0.09 -4.80 -6.52
N GLY A 127 0.33 -4.08 -7.63
CA GLY A 127 1.66 -3.55 -7.96
C GLY A 127 2.07 -2.35 -7.12
N ARG A 128 1.11 -1.66 -6.49
CA ARG A 128 1.33 -0.44 -5.70
C ARG A 128 0.79 -0.54 -4.27
N GLY A 129 0.08 -1.63 -3.98
CA GLY A 129 -0.57 -1.85 -2.68
C GLY A 129 -1.80 -0.95 -2.44
N PRO A 130 -2.59 -1.22 -1.38
CA PRO A 130 -3.84 -0.51 -1.11
C PRO A 130 -3.66 0.95 -0.69
N TRP A 131 -2.44 1.38 -0.41
CA TRP A 131 -2.10 2.74 0.01
C TRP A 131 -1.64 3.66 -1.13
N HIS A 132 -1.62 3.18 -2.36
CA HIS A 132 -1.33 4.03 -3.52
C HIS A 132 -2.63 4.60 -4.10
N TYR A 133 -2.65 5.90 -4.38
CA TYR A 133 -3.77 6.63 -4.95
C TYR A 133 -3.32 7.39 -6.19
N GLU A 134 -4.16 7.43 -7.23
CA GLU A 134 -3.81 8.08 -8.50
C GLU A 134 -4.02 9.59 -8.47
N ALA A 135 -5.00 10.05 -7.70
CA ALA A 135 -5.36 11.47 -7.65
C ALA A 135 -6.13 11.82 -6.38
N GLY A 136 -6.18 13.11 -6.07
CA GLY A 136 -6.99 13.70 -5.01
C GLY A 136 -6.28 13.77 -3.66
N PRO A 137 -6.83 14.50 -2.71
CA PRO A 137 -6.30 14.54 -1.36
C PRO A 137 -6.59 13.22 -0.62
N ILE A 138 -5.71 12.91 0.33
CA ILE A 138 -5.85 11.81 1.28
C ILE A 138 -6.02 12.42 2.67
N VAL A 139 -7.12 12.10 3.33
CA VAL A 139 -7.42 12.60 4.67
C VAL A 139 -7.46 11.44 5.66
N ILE A 140 -6.55 11.48 6.63
CA ILE A 140 -6.54 10.53 7.75
C ILE A 140 -7.41 11.13 8.86
N ILE A 141 -8.52 10.46 9.18
CA ILE A 141 -9.40 10.87 10.28
C ILE A 141 -9.04 10.06 11.52
N CYS A 142 -8.52 10.74 12.53
CA CYS A 142 -7.98 10.12 13.73
C CYS A 142 -9.01 10.14 14.86
N ALA A 143 -9.03 9.06 15.64
CA ALA A 143 -9.81 8.96 16.85
C ALA A 143 -9.42 10.08 17.84
N ASP A 144 -10.42 10.68 18.47
CA ASP A 144 -10.27 11.74 19.48
C ASP A 144 -11.15 11.36 20.68
N PRO A 145 -10.55 10.81 21.75
CA PRO A 145 -11.29 10.38 22.95
C PRO A 145 -11.99 11.54 23.67
N GLY A 146 -11.64 12.79 23.32
CA GLY A 146 -12.17 13.97 23.98
C GLY A 146 -11.67 14.06 25.41
N SER A 147 -10.85 15.02 25.74
CA SER A 147 -10.62 15.33 27.14
C SER A 147 -11.89 15.91 27.71
N GLU A 148 -12.46 15.32 28.76
CA GLU A 148 -13.52 15.96 29.58
C GLU A 148 -13.05 17.31 30.15
N ASP A 149 -11.75 17.52 30.18
CA ASP A 149 -11.09 18.71 30.74
C ASP A 149 -10.88 19.81 29.68
N ARG A 150 -11.99 20.21 29.02
CA ARG A 150 -12.02 21.44 28.21
C ARG A 150 -11.93 22.72 29.04
N SER A 151 -11.98 22.61 30.35
CA SER A 151 -11.95 23.74 31.30
C SER A 151 -10.54 24.21 31.67
N VAL A 152 -9.50 23.45 31.32
CA VAL A 152 -8.11 23.90 31.52
C VAL A 152 -7.82 24.98 30.49
N PRO A 153 -7.38 26.19 30.93
CA PRO A 153 -6.91 27.23 30.01
C PRO A 153 -5.91 26.62 29.03
N ALA A 154 -5.97 27.03 27.77
CA ALA A 154 -5.13 26.46 26.70
C ALA A 154 -3.68 26.40 27.16
N ASP A 155 -3.20 25.20 27.46
CA ASP A 155 -1.79 24.96 27.74
C ASP A 155 -1.02 25.44 26.50
N PRO A 156 -0.09 26.41 26.63
CA PRO A 156 0.67 26.93 25.50
C PRO A 156 1.48 25.85 24.78
N ASP A 157 1.81 24.76 25.46
CA ASP A 157 2.55 23.61 24.91
C ASP A 157 1.62 22.54 24.30
N ARG A 158 0.30 22.74 24.37
CA ARG A 158 -0.66 21.77 23.85
C ARG A 158 -0.64 21.73 22.31
N SER A 159 -0.19 20.62 21.76
CA SER A 159 -0.25 20.36 20.31
C SER A 159 -1.59 19.75 19.88
N LYS A 160 -1.94 19.87 18.59
CA LYS A 160 -3.12 19.15 18.05
C LYS A 160 -3.00 17.65 18.22
N LEU A 161 -1.79 17.11 18.10
CA LEU A 161 -1.51 15.68 18.28
C LEU A 161 -1.83 15.17 19.69
N SER A 162 -1.68 15.99 20.73
CA SER A 162 -1.95 15.56 22.11
C SER A 162 -3.41 15.18 22.39
N ARG A 163 -4.33 15.49 21.47
CA ARG A 163 -5.75 15.12 21.57
C ARG A 163 -6.09 13.82 20.86
N LEU A 164 -5.19 13.30 20.02
CA LEU A 164 -5.46 12.16 19.18
C LEU A 164 -5.09 10.86 19.88
N ALA A 165 -5.89 9.84 19.65
CA ALA A 165 -5.55 8.46 19.96
C ALA A 165 -4.73 7.83 18.81
N ASP A 166 -4.21 6.63 19.05
CA ASP A 166 -3.54 5.80 18.03
C ASP A 166 -2.37 6.50 17.33
N LEU A 167 -1.58 7.28 18.07
CA LEU A 167 -0.48 8.07 17.51
C LEU A 167 0.55 7.22 16.77
N ASP A 168 0.88 6.02 17.27
CA ASP A 168 1.81 5.10 16.61
C ASP A 168 1.29 4.71 15.23
N SER A 169 -0.02 4.43 15.13
CA SER A 169 -0.70 4.14 13.85
C SER A 169 -0.67 5.34 12.91
N LEU A 170 -0.93 6.53 13.43
CA LEU A 170 -0.92 7.77 12.65
C LEU A 170 0.48 8.06 12.09
N PHE A 171 1.54 7.98 12.91
CA PHE A 171 2.91 8.25 12.47
C PHE A 171 3.36 7.27 11.39
N GLU A 172 3.14 5.98 11.61
CA GLU A 172 3.46 4.93 10.65
C GLU A 172 2.74 5.17 9.32
N LEU A 173 1.40 5.32 9.37
CA LEU A 173 0.57 5.46 8.19
C LEU A 173 0.82 6.76 7.43
N HIS A 174 0.88 7.90 8.15
CA HIS A 174 1.10 9.20 7.52
C HIS A 174 2.45 9.25 6.80
N GLY A 175 3.51 8.76 7.45
CA GLY A 175 4.84 8.66 6.84
C GLY A 175 4.83 7.78 5.58
N TYR A 176 4.19 6.63 5.66
CA TYR A 176 4.07 5.69 4.55
C TYR A 176 3.26 6.28 3.38
N LEU A 177 2.08 6.85 3.66
CA LEU A 177 1.23 7.47 2.63
C LEU A 177 1.94 8.59 1.88
N ARG A 178 2.67 9.46 2.58
CA ARG A 178 3.46 10.51 1.93
C ARG A 178 4.60 9.96 1.08
N ALA A 179 5.21 8.86 1.49
CA ALA A 179 6.30 8.23 0.74
C ALA A 179 5.81 7.57 -0.56
N VAL A 180 4.63 6.94 -0.54
CA VAL A 180 4.08 6.24 -1.72
C VAL A 180 3.22 7.14 -2.62
N ASN A 181 2.81 8.33 -2.14
CA ASN A 181 2.03 9.32 -2.89
C ASN A 181 2.68 10.71 -2.79
N PRO A 182 3.91 10.89 -3.31
CA PRO A 182 4.69 12.10 -3.10
C PRO A 182 4.06 13.37 -3.70
N ASP A 183 3.20 13.21 -4.70
CA ASP A 183 2.55 14.31 -5.42
C ASP A 183 1.15 14.65 -4.89
N LEU A 184 0.65 13.88 -3.91
CA LEU A 184 -0.68 14.11 -3.34
C LEU A 184 -0.61 14.82 -1.98
N ASP A 185 -1.64 15.63 -1.71
CA ASP A 185 -1.84 16.20 -0.38
C ASP A 185 -2.29 15.10 0.59
N VAL A 186 -1.47 14.84 1.61
CA VAL A 186 -1.75 13.89 2.69
C VAL A 186 -1.82 14.67 3.99
N ARG A 187 -2.99 14.70 4.60
CA ARG A 187 -3.22 15.42 5.85
C ARG A 187 -4.00 14.56 6.85
N TYR A 188 -3.97 14.97 8.10
CA TYR A 188 -4.76 14.32 9.16
C TYR A 188 -5.64 15.35 9.87
N VAL A 189 -6.78 14.88 10.34
CA VAL A 189 -7.75 15.66 11.13
C VAL A 189 -8.26 14.83 12.31
N SER A 190 -8.66 15.48 13.38
CA SER A 190 -9.42 14.83 14.45
C SER A 190 -10.84 14.50 13.96
N ALA A 191 -11.40 13.39 14.40
CA ALA A 191 -12.78 13.01 14.10
C ALA A 191 -13.82 14.08 14.49
N ARG A 192 -13.44 15.00 15.40
CA ARG A 192 -14.29 16.13 15.83
C ARG A 192 -14.14 17.39 14.99
N ASP A 193 -13.07 17.48 14.22
CA ASP A 193 -12.73 18.66 13.39
C ASP A 193 -12.97 18.41 11.89
N VAL A 194 -13.59 17.27 11.53
CA VAL A 194 -13.93 16.91 10.14
C VAL A 194 -14.95 17.90 9.58
N VAL A 195 -14.70 18.41 8.38
CA VAL A 195 -15.61 19.29 7.65
C VAL A 195 -16.20 18.57 6.41
N GLU A 196 -17.24 19.14 5.82
CA GLU A 196 -17.98 18.51 4.71
C GLU A 196 -17.07 18.18 3.52
N ASP A 197 -16.13 19.06 3.19
CA ASP A 197 -15.20 18.87 2.08
C ASP A 197 -14.26 17.67 2.30
N ASP A 198 -13.93 17.34 3.55
CA ASP A 198 -13.09 16.19 3.86
C ASP A 198 -13.73 14.88 3.40
N TRP A 199 -15.06 14.77 3.51
CA TRP A 199 -15.79 13.58 3.12
C TRP A 199 -15.72 13.25 1.63
N THR A 200 -15.28 14.18 0.79
CA THR A 200 -15.12 13.95 -0.65
C THR A 200 -13.73 13.46 -1.06
N ALA A 201 -12.80 13.34 -0.12
CA ALA A 201 -11.43 12.87 -0.29
C ALA A 201 -11.31 11.34 -0.29
N HIS A 202 -10.09 10.83 -0.50
CA HIS A 202 -9.74 9.49 -0.01
C HIS A 202 -9.67 9.54 1.51
N LEU A 203 -10.48 8.73 2.18
CA LEU A 203 -10.54 8.70 3.63
C LEU A 203 -9.80 7.49 4.17
N VAL A 204 -8.99 7.72 5.19
CA VAL A 204 -8.39 6.66 6.00
C VAL A 204 -8.77 6.91 7.46
N LEU A 205 -9.61 6.04 8.01
CA LEU A 205 -10.19 6.17 9.33
C LEU A 205 -9.39 5.32 10.32
N LEU A 206 -8.80 5.97 11.32
CA LEU A 206 -8.03 5.31 12.39
C LEU A 206 -8.82 5.31 13.68
N GLY A 207 -8.94 4.12 14.28
CA GLY A 207 -9.61 3.91 15.55
C GLY A 207 -11.05 3.40 15.44
N GLY A 208 -11.52 2.84 16.54
CA GLY A 208 -12.86 2.27 16.68
C GLY A 208 -13.96 3.31 16.78
N ILE A 209 -15.20 2.80 16.82
CA ILE A 209 -16.43 3.63 16.80
C ILE A 209 -16.59 4.54 18.04
N ASP A 210 -15.96 4.19 19.15
CA ASP A 210 -16.11 4.90 20.41
C ASP A 210 -15.46 6.29 20.39
N TRP A 211 -14.31 6.39 19.72
CA TRP A 211 -13.52 7.61 19.65
C TRP A 211 -13.40 8.20 18.25
N ASN A 212 -13.99 7.52 17.25
CA ASN A 212 -14.03 7.97 15.87
C ASN A 212 -15.43 7.82 15.28
N ALA A 213 -16.26 8.85 15.43
CA ALA A 213 -17.61 8.87 14.87
C ALA A 213 -17.63 8.66 13.34
N ALA A 214 -16.59 9.13 12.65
CA ALA A 214 -16.46 8.94 11.21
C ALA A 214 -16.31 7.45 10.85
N THR A 215 -15.66 6.63 11.70
CA THR A 215 -15.61 5.17 11.52
C THR A 215 -17.01 4.56 11.60
N SER A 216 -17.82 4.94 12.60
CA SER A 216 -19.20 4.48 12.75
C SER A 216 -20.05 4.85 11.54
N ASP A 217 -19.95 6.09 11.06
CA ASP A 217 -20.69 6.57 9.89
C ASP A 217 -20.26 5.86 8.61
N ALA A 218 -18.97 5.68 8.39
CA ALA A 218 -18.44 4.98 7.23
C ALA A 218 -18.90 3.52 7.18
N MET A 219 -18.84 2.79 8.28
CA MET A 219 -19.30 1.39 8.35
C MET A 219 -20.79 1.30 8.05
N ARG A 220 -21.60 2.21 8.61
CA ARG A 220 -23.05 2.27 8.35
C ARG A 220 -23.37 2.61 6.90
N LEU A 221 -22.69 3.60 6.30
CA LEU A 221 -22.95 4.06 4.93
C LEU A 221 -22.52 3.05 3.86
N THR A 222 -21.50 2.27 4.14
CA THR A 222 -20.96 1.28 3.19
C THR A 222 -21.61 -0.09 3.31
N GLY A 223 -22.38 -0.34 4.38
CA GLY A 223 -23.10 -1.59 4.59
C GLY A 223 -22.19 -2.81 4.77
N VAL A 224 -20.98 -2.62 5.30
CA VAL A 224 -20.07 -3.73 5.63
C VAL A 224 -20.76 -4.66 6.66
N PRO A 225 -20.69 -5.99 6.50
CA PRO A 225 -21.39 -6.94 7.39
C PRO A 225 -20.67 -7.15 8.73
N VAL A 226 -19.74 -6.29 9.10
CA VAL A 226 -19.01 -6.30 10.36
C VAL A 226 -19.46 -5.13 11.22
N SER A 227 -19.85 -5.40 12.46
CA SER A 227 -20.21 -4.40 13.46
C SER A 227 -19.25 -4.47 14.63
N GLN A 228 -18.84 -3.31 15.14
CA GLN A 228 -18.08 -3.21 16.39
C GLN A 228 -19.06 -2.90 17.53
N HIS A 229 -18.92 -3.58 18.63
CA HIS A 229 -19.70 -3.37 19.85
C HIS A 229 -18.75 -3.06 21.01
N SER A 230 -19.06 -2.01 21.73
CA SER A 230 -18.38 -1.62 22.98
C SER A 230 -19.33 -1.74 24.15
N ASP A 231 -18.80 -1.91 25.34
CA ASP A 231 -19.54 -1.86 26.60
C ASP A 231 -19.01 -0.68 27.40
N ASP A 232 -19.81 0.38 27.56
CA ASP A 232 -19.43 1.60 28.28
C ASP A 232 -19.06 1.33 29.74
N ASN A 233 -19.58 0.24 30.32
CA ASN A 233 -19.33 -0.14 31.71
C ASN A 233 -18.11 -1.06 31.87
N ASP A 234 -17.76 -1.81 30.83
CA ASP A 234 -16.62 -2.72 30.81
C ASP A 234 -16.03 -2.82 29.39
N PRO A 235 -15.08 -1.93 29.05
CA PRO A 235 -14.45 -1.95 27.73
C PRO A 235 -13.83 -3.30 27.33
N SER A 236 -13.55 -4.17 28.30
CA SER A 236 -13.03 -5.51 28.05
C SER A 236 -14.06 -6.50 27.49
N ARG A 237 -15.33 -6.11 27.43
CA ARG A 237 -16.42 -6.90 26.83
C ARG A 237 -16.76 -6.51 25.41
N GLY A 238 -16.04 -5.56 24.83
CA GLY A 238 -16.19 -5.20 23.44
C GLY A 238 -15.85 -6.35 22.49
N TYR A 239 -16.49 -6.41 21.32
CA TYR A 239 -16.30 -7.44 20.31
C TYR A 239 -16.64 -6.92 18.91
N PHE A 240 -16.10 -7.59 17.91
CA PHE A 240 -16.63 -7.51 16.56
C PHE A 240 -17.66 -8.62 16.32
N GLU A 241 -18.74 -8.29 15.64
CA GLU A 241 -19.79 -9.21 15.23
C GLU A 241 -19.94 -9.18 13.71
N VAL A 242 -20.02 -10.36 13.10
CA VAL A 242 -20.32 -10.50 11.68
C VAL A 242 -21.79 -10.83 11.51
N SER A 243 -22.40 -10.32 10.44
CA SER A 243 -23.79 -10.68 10.08
C SER A 243 -23.94 -12.20 9.98
N GLY A 244 -24.71 -12.79 10.88
CA GLY A 244 -24.79 -14.25 11.06
C GLY A 244 -24.48 -14.70 12.49
N GLY A 245 -23.91 -13.82 13.32
CA GLY A 245 -23.81 -14.00 14.76
C GLY A 245 -22.43 -14.43 15.28
N ASP A 246 -21.42 -14.59 14.42
CA ASP A 246 -20.06 -14.87 14.88
C ASP A 246 -19.47 -13.66 15.58
N LYS A 247 -18.93 -13.87 16.81
CA LYS A 247 -18.31 -12.83 17.64
C LYS A 247 -16.84 -13.07 17.82
N PHE A 248 -16.07 -12.02 17.65
CA PHE A 248 -14.62 -12.02 17.80
C PHE A 248 -14.23 -11.07 18.92
N VAL A 249 -13.60 -11.62 19.95
CA VAL A 249 -13.25 -10.92 21.20
C VAL A 249 -11.74 -10.86 21.39
N PRO A 250 -11.21 -9.81 22.02
CA PRO A 250 -9.82 -9.76 22.47
C PRO A 250 -9.54 -10.79 23.57
N GLU A 251 -8.29 -11.23 23.70
CA GLU A 251 -7.87 -12.15 24.74
C GLU A 251 -6.96 -11.47 25.77
N PHE A 252 -7.16 -11.82 27.03
CA PHE A 252 -6.41 -11.28 28.14
C PHE A 252 -5.81 -12.37 29.00
N THR A 253 -4.72 -12.05 29.68
CA THR A 253 -4.13 -12.86 30.75
C THR A 253 -4.07 -12.07 32.05
N GLU A 254 -4.13 -12.77 33.16
CA GLU A 254 -3.97 -12.15 34.47
C GLU A 254 -2.59 -12.45 35.04
N ARG A 255 -1.91 -11.42 35.53
CA ARG A 255 -0.61 -11.55 36.23
C ARG A 255 -0.56 -10.57 37.37
N GLY A 256 -0.32 -11.04 38.60
CA GLY A 256 -0.18 -10.20 39.77
C GLY A 256 -1.42 -9.36 40.08
N GLY A 257 -2.63 -9.85 39.76
CA GLY A 257 -3.88 -9.11 39.97
C GLY A 257 -4.18 -8.04 38.90
N SER A 258 -3.35 -7.90 37.90
CA SER A 258 -3.58 -7.02 36.75
C SER A 258 -3.87 -7.82 35.48
N ARG A 259 -4.76 -7.26 34.66
CA ARG A 259 -5.20 -7.86 33.39
C ARG A 259 -4.37 -7.28 32.24
N TYR A 260 -3.81 -8.13 31.39
CA TYR A 260 -2.97 -7.75 30.26
C TYR A 260 -3.56 -8.30 28.96
N LEU A 261 -3.68 -7.43 27.96
CA LEU A 261 -4.05 -7.81 26.60
C LEU A 261 -2.94 -8.65 25.99
N VAL A 262 -3.28 -9.87 25.51
CA VAL A 262 -2.34 -10.79 24.84
C VAL A 262 -2.70 -10.98 23.37
N GLN A 263 -3.97 -10.76 22.98
CA GLN A 263 -4.42 -10.79 21.62
C GLN A 263 -5.54 -9.75 21.44
N ASP A 264 -5.42 -8.93 20.41
CA ASP A 264 -6.45 -8.00 19.96
C ASP A 264 -7.11 -8.50 18.68
N VAL A 265 -8.26 -7.93 18.34
CA VAL A 265 -8.92 -8.12 17.04
C VAL A 265 -8.78 -6.84 16.25
N GLY A 266 -8.10 -6.94 15.10
CA GLY A 266 -7.99 -5.85 14.14
C GLY A 266 -9.00 -6.01 13.00
N HIS A 267 -9.42 -4.91 12.43
CA HIS A 267 -10.31 -4.83 11.28
C HIS A 267 -9.71 -3.93 10.21
N PHE A 268 -9.59 -4.46 8.99
CA PHE A 268 -9.23 -3.69 7.81
C PHE A 268 -10.39 -3.76 6.83
N PHE A 269 -10.94 -2.61 6.48
CA PHE A 269 -12.06 -2.50 5.55
C PHE A 269 -11.74 -1.45 4.49
N ARG A 270 -12.11 -1.71 3.25
CA ARG A 270 -12.01 -0.75 2.13
C ARG A 270 -13.26 -0.82 1.27
N ALA A 271 -13.70 0.35 0.80
CA ALA A 271 -14.81 0.50 -0.16
C ALA A 271 -14.66 1.80 -0.96
N PRO A 272 -15.37 1.96 -2.10
CA PRO A 272 -15.58 3.25 -2.71
C PRO A 272 -16.24 4.22 -1.72
N ASN A 273 -15.79 5.49 -1.76
CA ASN A 273 -16.37 6.53 -0.90
C ASN A 273 -17.80 6.85 -1.38
N PRO A 274 -18.84 6.68 -0.54
CA PRO A 274 -20.23 7.00 -0.92
C PRO A 274 -20.46 8.44 -1.34
N MET A 275 -19.66 9.40 -0.81
CA MET A 275 -19.76 10.83 -1.13
C MET A 275 -19.02 11.21 -2.41
N ASN A 276 -18.03 10.39 -2.82
CA ASN A 276 -17.27 10.58 -4.05
C ASN A 276 -16.75 9.23 -4.56
N ARG A 277 -17.46 8.62 -5.50
CA ARG A 277 -17.13 7.26 -5.98
C ARG A 277 -15.79 7.11 -6.70
N GLU A 278 -15.15 8.22 -7.06
CA GLU A 278 -13.77 8.24 -7.57
C GLU A 278 -12.73 8.11 -6.46
N ARG A 279 -13.16 8.15 -5.22
CA ARG A 279 -12.33 8.05 -4.02
C ARG A 279 -12.70 6.81 -3.22
N SER A 280 -11.90 6.50 -2.22
CA SER A 280 -12.11 5.32 -1.37
C SER A 280 -12.21 5.71 0.11
N ILE A 281 -12.92 4.88 0.87
CA ILE A 281 -12.84 4.85 2.33
C ILE A 281 -12.05 3.61 2.71
N THR A 282 -11.07 3.77 3.60
CA THR A 282 -10.33 2.68 4.24
C THR A 282 -10.46 2.84 5.75
N VAL A 283 -10.84 1.78 6.45
CA VAL A 283 -10.96 1.75 7.90
C VAL A 283 -9.87 0.82 8.46
N CYS A 284 -9.08 1.35 9.38
CA CYS A 284 -8.14 0.61 10.21
C CYS A 284 -8.60 0.75 11.65
N ASN A 285 -9.35 -0.21 12.17
CA ASN A 285 -9.79 -0.18 13.54
C ASN A 285 -9.46 -1.48 14.29
N GLY A 286 -9.64 -1.47 15.59
CA GLY A 286 -9.42 -2.60 16.47
C GLY A 286 -10.27 -2.46 17.72
N MET A 287 -10.33 -3.50 18.52
CA MET A 287 -10.97 -3.37 19.83
C MET A 287 -10.15 -2.49 20.77
N TYR A 288 -8.82 -2.48 20.57
CA TYR A 288 -7.85 -1.61 21.24
C TYR A 288 -6.86 -1.01 20.23
N GLY A 289 -6.01 -0.10 20.67
CA GLY A 289 -4.97 0.51 19.84
C GLY A 289 -4.01 -0.50 19.19
N SER A 290 -3.82 -1.68 19.82
CA SER A 290 -3.03 -2.78 19.23
C SER A 290 -3.65 -3.31 17.94
N GLY A 291 -4.98 -3.42 17.87
CA GLY A 291 -5.72 -3.82 16.68
C GLY A 291 -5.61 -2.79 15.57
N VAL A 292 -5.77 -1.50 15.90
CA VAL A 292 -5.58 -0.38 14.96
C VAL A 292 -4.16 -0.38 14.40
N TYR A 293 -3.15 -0.49 15.27
CA TYR A 293 -1.75 -0.52 14.84
C TYR A 293 -1.43 -1.75 14.00
N GLY A 294 -1.99 -2.91 14.38
CA GLY A 294 -1.89 -4.14 13.58
C GLY A 294 -2.47 -3.97 12.17
N ALA A 295 -3.63 -3.30 12.04
CA ALA A 295 -4.26 -3.04 10.74
C ALA A 295 -3.36 -2.18 9.84
N VAL A 296 -2.77 -1.12 10.39
CA VAL A 296 -1.83 -0.26 9.66
C VAL A 296 -0.58 -1.07 9.28
N ARG A 297 0.09 -1.71 10.23
CA ARG A 297 1.36 -2.39 10.00
C ARG A 297 1.27 -3.59 9.08
N SER A 298 0.13 -4.24 9.01
CA SER A 298 -0.07 -5.35 8.06
C SER A 298 0.25 -4.96 6.61
N LEU A 299 0.10 -3.68 6.24
CA LEU A 299 0.25 -3.17 4.88
C LEU A 299 1.30 -2.04 4.75
N THR A 300 2.02 -1.71 5.82
CA THR A 300 3.12 -0.72 5.78
C THR A 300 4.47 -1.35 6.12
N HIS A 301 4.49 -2.39 6.97
CA HIS A 301 5.71 -3.04 7.43
C HIS A 301 6.43 -3.80 6.31
N ASP A 302 7.71 -3.57 6.13
CA ASP A 302 8.55 -4.05 5.02
C ASP A 302 8.58 -5.58 4.86
N VAL A 303 8.45 -6.35 5.95
CA VAL A 303 8.47 -7.82 5.91
C VAL A 303 7.14 -8.41 5.45
N PHE A 304 6.00 -7.80 5.82
CA PHE A 304 4.68 -8.44 5.65
C PHE A 304 3.80 -7.76 4.59
N ARG A 305 4.01 -6.47 4.29
CA ARG A 305 3.14 -5.69 3.42
C ARG A 305 2.93 -6.30 2.04
N GLU A 306 3.99 -6.83 1.43
CA GLU A 306 3.90 -7.37 0.06
C GLU A 306 3.04 -8.63 0.04
N LYS A 307 3.33 -9.60 0.91
CA LYS A 307 2.55 -10.85 0.95
C LYS A 307 1.11 -10.66 1.44
N ASN A 308 0.88 -9.71 2.36
CA ASN A 308 -0.47 -9.37 2.79
C ASN A 308 -1.25 -8.65 1.66
N ALA A 309 -0.60 -7.76 0.90
CA ALA A 309 -1.19 -7.16 -0.29
C ALA A 309 -1.47 -8.19 -1.39
N ASP A 310 -0.59 -9.15 -1.60
CA ASP A 310 -0.80 -10.27 -2.53
C ASP A 310 -2.00 -11.13 -2.12
N LEU A 311 -2.15 -11.40 -0.82
CA LEU A 311 -3.34 -12.10 -0.31
C LEU A 311 -4.63 -11.34 -0.64
N LEU A 312 -4.66 -10.01 -0.39
CA LEU A 312 -5.83 -9.19 -0.73
C LEU A 312 -6.17 -9.28 -2.21
N ALA A 313 -5.17 -9.18 -3.06
CA ALA A 313 -5.35 -9.21 -4.50
C ALA A 313 -5.78 -10.57 -5.04
N GLN A 314 -5.34 -11.67 -4.43
CA GLN A 314 -5.76 -13.03 -4.78
C GLN A 314 -7.18 -13.31 -4.31
N ARG A 315 -7.56 -12.79 -3.14
CA ARG A 315 -8.83 -13.10 -2.52
C ARG A 315 -9.97 -12.20 -2.99
N PHE A 316 -9.71 -10.93 -3.27
CA PHE A 316 -10.74 -9.96 -3.62
C PHE A 316 -10.59 -9.45 -5.04
N SER A 317 -11.65 -9.59 -5.81
CA SER A 317 -11.70 -9.12 -7.21
C SER A 317 -12.12 -7.66 -7.36
N GLY A 318 -12.59 -7.03 -6.29
CA GLY A 318 -13.14 -5.67 -6.27
C GLY A 318 -12.50 -4.76 -5.23
N ASP A 319 -12.92 -3.49 -5.26
CA ASP A 319 -12.43 -2.45 -4.36
C ASP A 319 -13.18 -2.41 -3.01
N THR A 320 -14.12 -3.33 -2.79
CA THR A 320 -14.90 -3.43 -1.56
C THR A 320 -14.60 -4.75 -0.87
N PHE A 321 -13.94 -4.69 0.28
CA PHE A 321 -13.59 -5.88 1.05
C PHE A 321 -13.33 -5.54 2.52
N SER A 322 -13.47 -6.55 3.36
CA SER A 322 -13.28 -6.48 4.82
C SER A 322 -12.55 -7.72 5.32
N LEU A 323 -11.62 -7.51 6.25
CA LEU A 323 -10.94 -8.57 6.99
C LEU A 323 -10.99 -8.29 8.49
N LEU A 324 -11.38 -9.31 9.27
CA LEU A 324 -11.09 -9.38 10.69
C LEU A 324 -9.89 -10.31 10.91
N PHE A 325 -8.99 -9.93 11.79
CA PHE A 325 -7.77 -10.72 12.03
C PHE A 325 -7.26 -10.55 13.48
N ARG A 326 -6.47 -11.52 13.92
CA ARG A 326 -5.81 -11.51 15.22
C ARG A 326 -4.54 -10.66 15.19
N VAL A 327 -4.34 -9.90 16.25
CA VAL A 327 -3.12 -9.13 16.51
C VAL A 327 -2.54 -9.62 17.83
N GLN A 328 -1.42 -10.34 17.77
CA GLN A 328 -0.73 -10.79 18.98
C GLN A 328 -0.09 -9.61 19.71
N VAL A 329 -0.22 -9.59 21.03
CA VAL A 329 0.36 -8.54 21.86
C VAL A 329 1.37 -9.16 22.83
N LEU A 330 2.63 -8.82 22.65
CA LEU A 330 3.75 -9.33 23.44
C LEU A 330 4.31 -8.21 24.31
N ASN A 331 4.14 -8.34 25.62
CA ASN A 331 4.61 -7.32 26.58
C ASN A 331 4.10 -5.90 26.26
N GLY A 332 2.85 -5.77 25.85
CA GLY A 332 2.24 -4.48 25.49
C GLY A 332 2.58 -3.96 24.08
N VAL A 333 3.31 -4.73 23.30
CA VAL A 333 3.67 -4.36 21.91
C VAL A 333 2.92 -5.26 20.93
N ALA A 334 2.21 -4.65 19.98
CA ALA A 334 1.53 -5.36 18.90
C ALA A 334 2.54 -5.96 17.92
N ALA A 335 2.46 -7.26 17.69
CA ALA A 335 3.20 -7.92 16.62
C ALA A 335 2.51 -7.64 15.28
N THR A 336 3.29 -7.36 14.23
CA THR A 336 2.72 -7.14 12.89
C THR A 336 2.06 -8.42 12.37
N PRO A 337 0.76 -8.40 12.04
CA PRO A 337 0.06 -9.59 11.57
C PRO A 337 0.56 -10.07 10.19
N ASP A 338 0.75 -11.36 10.08
CA ASP A 338 0.92 -12.07 8.83
C ASP A 338 -0.42 -12.70 8.44
N TRP A 339 -1.15 -12.06 7.54
CA TRP A 339 -2.47 -12.55 7.11
C TRP A 339 -2.42 -13.87 6.35
N THR A 340 -1.24 -14.27 5.86
CA THR A 340 -1.05 -15.55 5.19
C THR A 340 -0.83 -16.71 6.16
N ALA A 341 -0.55 -16.41 7.44
CA ALA A 341 -0.35 -17.43 8.47
C ALA A 341 -1.70 -18.05 8.89
N PRO A 342 -1.77 -19.39 9.05
CA PRO A 342 -3.00 -20.07 9.44
C PRO A 342 -3.57 -19.51 10.74
N GLY A 343 -4.87 -19.22 10.76
CA GLY A 343 -5.60 -18.74 11.93
C GLY A 343 -5.39 -17.26 12.28
N THR A 344 -4.60 -16.51 11.51
CA THR A 344 -4.49 -15.05 11.70
C THR A 344 -5.74 -14.35 11.20
N VAL A 345 -6.21 -14.64 9.99
CA VAL A 345 -7.47 -14.12 9.46
C VAL A 345 -8.63 -14.87 10.10
N LEU A 346 -9.59 -14.13 10.63
CA LEU A 346 -10.76 -14.62 11.34
C LEU A 346 -12.00 -14.64 10.45
N HIS A 347 -12.15 -13.59 9.62
CA HIS A 347 -13.29 -13.44 8.72
C HIS A 347 -12.88 -12.57 7.52
N THR A 348 -13.48 -12.82 6.39
CA THR A 348 -13.32 -12.02 5.15
C THR A 348 -14.67 -11.81 4.50
N TRP A 349 -14.86 -10.63 3.89
CA TRP A 349 -16.03 -10.28 3.11
C TRP A 349 -15.61 -9.47 1.87
N PRO A 350 -16.23 -9.72 0.69
CA PRO A 350 -17.19 -10.81 0.43
C PRO A 350 -16.56 -12.20 0.62
N GLU A 351 -17.37 -13.15 1.00
CA GLU A 351 -16.99 -14.57 0.94
C GLU A 351 -16.90 -14.99 -0.54
N ASP A 352 -16.02 -15.94 -0.85
CA ASP A 352 -15.84 -16.50 -2.20
C ASP A 352 -17.07 -17.26 -2.67
#